data_bc172cd8bb6509c6bb4286d058b2688f
#
_entry.id   bc172cd8bb6509c6bb4286d058b2688f
#
_cell.length_a   1.000
_cell.length_b   1.000
_cell.length_c   1.000
_cell.angle_alpha   90.00
_cell.angle_beta   90.00
_cell.angle_gamma   90.00
#
_symmetry.space_group_name_H-M   'P 1'
#
loop_
_entity.id
_entity.type
_entity.pdbx_description
1 polymer ?
#
loop_
_entity_poly.entity_id
_entity_poly.type
_entity_poly.pdbx_seq_one_letter_code
_entity_poly.pdbx_strand_id
1 'polypeptide(L)'
;MLRAAAEAAGAQHYPPGLYMVATPIGNLADLTLRAVQVLALADAVACEDTRVSGELLRHLGLDKPLLALHRHNEAGAAARVLQRLAAGQRVAYVSDAGTPALSDPGAVLAAAAAAAGHRVLPVPGASSVAAALSVAGDAAGAGHRFVGFLPARGGEREAALAALAAAAETQVLFEAPHRIERLAAELAQAAPQRTATLCRELTKQFETVVTLPAAALPAWLAADANRRRGEFVLVLHALAPAAADAAALPEAALRTLDRLLAELPLKQAVRLAAAISGAPRNALYEQALRHRGDGDDDDGSPGDSDSDSDSDSGAGAGGSGSGADDSACRRDGG
;
A
#
# COMPACT_ATOMS: atom_id res chain seq x y z
N MET A 1 24.85 -8.38 -20.08
CA MET A 1 23.86 -8.32 -19.01
C MET A 1 22.53 -8.94 -19.40
N LEU A 2 21.77 -8.41 -20.38
CA LEU A 2 20.47 -8.98 -20.80
C LEU A 2 20.58 -10.45 -21.24
N ARG A 3 21.63 -10.82 -21.94
CA ARG A 3 21.88 -12.19 -22.39
C ARG A 3 22.04 -13.14 -21.19
N ALA A 4 22.85 -12.77 -20.19
CA ALA A 4 23.04 -13.57 -18.98
C ALA A 4 21.74 -13.70 -18.16
N ALA A 5 20.92 -12.64 -18.09
CA ALA A 5 19.63 -12.69 -17.41
C ALA A 5 18.62 -13.59 -18.17
N ALA A 6 18.63 -13.57 -19.50
CA ALA A 6 17.81 -14.45 -20.32
C ALA A 6 18.24 -15.92 -20.18
N GLU A 7 19.56 -16.19 -20.14
CA GLU A 7 20.13 -17.52 -19.90
C GLU A 7 19.74 -18.05 -18.51
N ALA A 8 19.78 -17.21 -17.45
CA ALA A 8 19.36 -17.57 -16.12
C ALA A 8 17.85 -17.88 -16.05
N ALA A 9 17.00 -17.14 -16.76
CA ALA A 9 15.58 -17.46 -16.86
C ALA A 9 15.35 -18.79 -17.59
N GLY A 10 16.12 -19.06 -18.66
CA GLY A 10 16.04 -20.30 -19.42
C GLY A 10 16.53 -21.53 -18.67
N ALA A 11 17.41 -21.38 -17.70
CA ALA A 11 17.94 -22.48 -16.88
C ALA A 11 16.96 -22.96 -15.78
N GLN A 12 15.87 -22.24 -15.54
CA GLN A 12 14.88 -22.64 -14.53
C GLN A 12 14.00 -23.80 -15.03
N HIS A 13 13.60 -24.66 -14.11
CA HIS A 13 12.62 -25.71 -14.38
C HIS A 13 11.19 -25.14 -14.32
N TYR A 14 10.44 -25.31 -15.40
CA TYR A 14 9.04 -24.89 -15.51
C TYR A 14 8.14 -26.14 -15.62
N PRO A 15 7.59 -26.64 -14.49
CA PRO A 15 6.76 -27.84 -14.49
C PRO A 15 5.43 -27.62 -15.24
N PRO A 16 4.72 -28.71 -15.65
CA PRO A 16 3.34 -28.61 -16.09
C PRO A 16 2.46 -27.91 -15.06
N GLY A 17 1.54 -27.06 -15.51
CA GLY A 17 0.64 -26.29 -14.63
C GLY A 17 0.07 -25.04 -15.29
N LEU A 18 -0.73 -24.31 -14.52
CA LEU A 18 -1.29 -23.02 -14.88
C LEU A 18 -0.37 -21.90 -14.41
N TYR A 19 0.09 -21.07 -15.34
CA TYR A 19 0.94 -19.91 -15.06
C TYR A 19 0.12 -18.63 -15.17
N MET A 20 -0.07 -17.92 -14.06
CA MET A 20 -0.74 -16.61 -14.01
C MET A 20 0.30 -15.55 -14.33
N VAL A 21 0.30 -15.04 -15.58
CA VAL A 21 1.38 -14.19 -16.12
C VAL A 21 0.93 -12.74 -16.14
N ALA A 22 1.64 -11.87 -15.43
CA ALA A 22 1.44 -10.43 -15.52
C ALA A 22 1.97 -9.90 -16.87
N THR A 23 1.15 -9.07 -17.52
CA THR A 23 1.45 -8.40 -18.79
C THR A 23 1.69 -6.90 -18.59
N PRO A 24 2.30 -6.20 -19.55
CA PRO A 24 2.51 -4.76 -19.45
C PRO A 24 1.22 -3.96 -19.26
N ILE A 25 1.30 -2.87 -18.51
CA ILE A 25 0.17 -1.93 -18.29
C ILE A 25 0.22 -0.70 -19.21
N GLY A 26 1.14 -0.69 -20.18
CA GLY A 26 1.29 0.43 -21.12
C GLY A 26 2.67 0.49 -21.76
N ASN A 27 3.68 -0.16 -21.19
CA ASN A 27 5.04 -0.19 -21.71
C ASN A 27 5.51 -1.64 -21.88
N LEU A 28 5.78 -2.06 -23.10
CA LEU A 28 6.23 -3.42 -23.41
C LEU A 28 7.54 -3.80 -22.71
N ALA A 29 8.39 -2.82 -22.37
CA ALA A 29 9.62 -3.06 -21.63
C ALA A 29 9.40 -3.54 -20.18
N ASP A 30 8.20 -3.39 -19.64
CA ASP A 30 7.84 -3.89 -18.30
C ASP A 30 7.52 -5.39 -18.28
N LEU A 31 7.54 -6.05 -19.44
CA LEU A 31 7.39 -7.50 -19.49
C LEU A 31 8.67 -8.17 -18.97
N THR A 32 8.51 -9.00 -17.94
CA THR A 32 9.67 -9.66 -17.33
C THR A 32 10.25 -10.76 -18.21
N LEU A 33 11.56 -11.00 -18.12
CA LEU A 33 12.22 -12.10 -18.83
C LEU A 33 11.59 -13.46 -18.50
N ARG A 34 11.14 -13.64 -17.26
CA ARG A 34 10.44 -14.87 -16.85
C ARG A 34 9.08 -15.00 -17.51
N ALA A 35 8.35 -13.90 -17.70
CA ALA A 35 7.09 -13.91 -18.46
C ALA A 35 7.31 -14.31 -19.91
N VAL A 36 8.34 -13.73 -20.58
CA VAL A 36 8.72 -14.11 -21.94
C VAL A 36 9.04 -15.60 -22.03
N GLN A 37 9.85 -16.12 -21.10
CA GLN A 37 10.23 -17.54 -21.07
C GLN A 37 9.03 -18.46 -20.87
N VAL A 38 8.14 -18.11 -19.92
CA VAL A 38 6.92 -18.89 -19.65
C VAL A 38 6.01 -18.90 -20.88
N LEU A 39 5.77 -17.74 -21.51
CA LEU A 39 4.97 -17.66 -22.75
C LEU A 39 5.60 -18.47 -23.88
N ALA A 40 6.93 -18.46 -24.02
CA ALA A 40 7.64 -19.25 -25.01
C ALA A 40 7.50 -20.77 -24.76
N LEU A 41 7.48 -21.21 -23.51
CA LEU A 41 7.36 -22.61 -23.11
C LEU A 41 5.91 -23.10 -23.00
N ALA A 42 4.93 -22.19 -22.97
CA ALA A 42 3.51 -22.55 -22.84
C ALA A 42 3.03 -23.32 -24.08
N ASP A 43 2.25 -24.38 -23.83
CA ASP A 43 1.60 -25.17 -24.88
C ASP A 43 0.33 -24.49 -25.40
N ALA A 44 -0.24 -23.56 -24.60
CA ALA A 44 -1.34 -22.68 -24.97
C ALA A 44 -1.37 -21.45 -24.05
N VAL A 45 -2.00 -20.38 -24.54
CA VAL A 45 -2.24 -19.16 -23.74
C VAL A 45 -3.74 -18.93 -23.62
N ALA A 46 -4.27 -18.98 -22.40
CA ALA A 46 -5.61 -18.54 -22.11
C ALA A 46 -5.58 -17.03 -21.83
N CYS A 47 -6.54 -16.29 -22.34
CA CYS A 47 -6.51 -14.82 -22.31
C CYS A 47 -7.92 -14.22 -22.36
N GLU A 48 -8.05 -12.99 -21.88
CA GLU A 48 -9.33 -12.28 -21.89
C GLU A 48 -9.74 -11.89 -23.32
N ASP A 49 -8.92 -11.14 -24.03
CA ASP A 49 -9.10 -10.83 -25.45
C ASP A 49 -7.97 -11.42 -26.28
N THR A 50 -8.35 -12.35 -27.19
CA THR A 50 -7.39 -13.03 -28.08
C THR A 50 -6.70 -12.10 -29.06
N ARG A 51 -7.26 -10.93 -29.36
CA ARG A 51 -6.66 -9.92 -30.25
C ARG A 51 -5.52 -9.22 -29.54
N VAL A 52 -5.73 -8.76 -28.31
CA VAL A 52 -4.72 -8.09 -27.47
C VAL A 52 -3.57 -9.03 -27.17
N SER A 53 -3.88 -10.23 -26.66
CA SER A 53 -2.85 -11.22 -26.35
C SER A 53 -2.12 -11.75 -27.58
N GLY A 54 -2.81 -11.88 -28.72
CA GLY A 54 -2.22 -12.26 -30.00
C GLY A 54 -1.24 -11.18 -30.52
N GLU A 55 -1.52 -9.89 -30.28
CA GLU A 55 -0.59 -8.81 -30.62
C GLU A 55 0.66 -8.85 -29.74
N LEU A 56 0.51 -9.06 -28.44
CA LEU A 56 1.64 -9.24 -27.51
C LEU A 56 2.52 -10.42 -27.93
N LEU A 57 1.93 -11.58 -28.21
CA LEU A 57 2.69 -12.77 -28.63
C LEU A 57 3.42 -12.55 -29.96
N ARG A 58 2.78 -11.89 -30.92
CA ARG A 58 3.39 -11.55 -32.21
C ARG A 58 4.57 -10.60 -32.03
N HIS A 59 4.44 -9.61 -31.12
CA HIS A 59 5.54 -8.71 -30.76
C HIS A 59 6.75 -9.47 -30.20
N LEU A 60 6.50 -10.56 -29.46
CA LEU A 60 7.54 -11.44 -28.92
C LEU A 60 8.05 -12.49 -29.93
N GLY A 61 7.53 -12.52 -31.15
CA GLY A 61 7.85 -13.55 -32.15
C GLY A 61 7.32 -14.93 -31.79
N LEU A 62 6.27 -15.01 -30.97
CA LEU A 62 5.67 -16.26 -30.51
C LEU A 62 4.34 -16.53 -31.25
N ASP A 63 4.17 -17.79 -31.69
CA ASP A 63 2.91 -18.30 -32.21
C ASP A 63 2.38 -19.38 -31.26
N LYS A 64 1.26 -19.12 -30.59
CA LYS A 64 0.67 -20.00 -29.57
C LYS A 64 -0.83 -20.14 -29.77
N PRO A 65 -1.38 -21.33 -29.49
CA PRO A 65 -2.83 -21.54 -29.44
C PRO A 65 -3.46 -20.63 -28.36
N LEU A 66 -4.43 -19.79 -28.76
CA LEU A 66 -5.14 -18.88 -27.86
C LEU A 66 -6.49 -19.50 -27.43
N LEU A 67 -6.80 -19.37 -26.15
CA LEU A 67 -8.05 -19.81 -25.53
C LEU A 67 -8.75 -18.60 -24.92
N ALA A 68 -9.84 -18.12 -25.54
CA ALA A 68 -10.59 -17.01 -24.98
C ALA A 68 -11.26 -17.41 -23.65
N LEU A 69 -10.96 -16.64 -22.60
CA LEU A 69 -11.51 -16.78 -21.25
C LEU A 69 -11.83 -15.39 -20.71
N HIS A 70 -13.08 -15.01 -20.77
CA HIS A 70 -13.61 -13.73 -20.29
C HIS A 70 -14.77 -13.98 -19.31
N ARG A 71 -15.20 -12.99 -18.57
CA ARG A 71 -16.21 -13.09 -17.49
C ARG A 71 -17.50 -13.82 -17.90
N HIS A 72 -17.91 -13.76 -19.17
CA HIS A 72 -19.15 -14.38 -19.63
C HIS A 72 -19.01 -15.86 -20.03
N ASN A 73 -17.79 -16.38 -20.22
CA ASN A 73 -17.57 -17.78 -20.62
C ASN A 73 -16.63 -18.54 -19.67
N GLU A 74 -16.30 -17.98 -18.53
CA GLU A 74 -15.20 -18.41 -17.65
C GLU A 74 -15.31 -19.90 -17.27
N ALA A 75 -16.51 -20.38 -16.90
CA ALA A 75 -16.70 -21.79 -16.54
C ALA A 75 -16.46 -22.77 -17.71
N GLY A 76 -16.99 -22.47 -18.92
CA GLY A 76 -16.79 -23.32 -20.09
C GLY A 76 -15.35 -23.26 -20.63
N ALA A 77 -14.71 -22.11 -20.54
CA ALA A 77 -13.32 -21.94 -20.93
C ALA A 77 -12.37 -22.63 -19.93
N ALA A 78 -12.68 -22.57 -18.63
CA ALA A 78 -11.91 -23.26 -17.60
C ALA A 78 -11.84 -24.77 -17.87
N ALA A 79 -12.95 -25.41 -18.28
CA ALA A 79 -12.94 -26.83 -18.60
C ALA A 79 -11.92 -27.20 -19.70
N ARG A 80 -11.78 -26.37 -20.75
CA ARG A 80 -10.78 -26.58 -21.81
C ARG A 80 -9.35 -26.42 -21.31
N VAL A 81 -9.12 -25.47 -20.39
CA VAL A 81 -7.82 -25.31 -19.75
C VAL A 81 -7.50 -26.51 -18.87
N LEU A 82 -8.45 -26.96 -18.04
CA LEU A 82 -8.28 -28.13 -17.18
C LEU A 82 -7.95 -29.40 -17.97
N GLN A 83 -8.57 -29.63 -19.12
CA GLN A 83 -8.23 -30.75 -20.02
C GLN A 83 -6.77 -30.71 -20.47
N ARG A 84 -6.24 -29.52 -20.81
CA ARG A 84 -4.83 -29.36 -21.17
C ARG A 84 -3.89 -29.60 -20.00
N LEU A 85 -4.25 -29.11 -18.82
CA LEU A 85 -3.47 -29.33 -17.59
C LEU A 85 -3.45 -30.83 -17.22
N ALA A 86 -4.57 -31.54 -17.36
CA ALA A 86 -4.66 -32.98 -17.14
C ALA A 86 -3.81 -33.78 -18.15
N ALA A 87 -3.60 -33.24 -19.37
CA ALA A 87 -2.68 -33.80 -20.35
C ALA A 87 -1.19 -33.47 -20.07
N GLY A 88 -0.88 -32.88 -18.91
CA GLY A 88 0.49 -32.51 -18.53
C GLY A 88 1.05 -31.29 -19.23
N GLN A 89 0.20 -30.44 -19.81
CA GLN A 89 0.60 -29.25 -20.52
C GLN A 89 0.87 -28.05 -19.58
N ARG A 90 1.63 -27.09 -20.05
CA ARG A 90 1.81 -25.77 -19.48
C ARG A 90 0.82 -24.82 -20.12
N VAL A 91 -0.06 -24.23 -19.34
CA VAL A 91 -0.99 -23.21 -19.85
C VAL A 91 -0.67 -21.88 -19.16
N ALA A 92 -0.35 -20.85 -19.94
CA ALA A 92 -0.25 -19.50 -19.44
C ALA A 92 -1.65 -18.86 -19.46
N TYR A 93 -1.98 -18.11 -18.42
CA TYR A 93 -3.13 -17.21 -18.42
C TYR A 93 -2.65 -15.76 -18.32
N VAL A 94 -3.14 -14.91 -19.20
CA VAL A 94 -2.86 -13.48 -19.26
C VAL A 94 -4.17 -12.67 -19.24
N SER A 95 -4.21 -11.55 -18.52
CA SER A 95 -5.22 -10.51 -18.71
C SER A 95 -4.78 -9.55 -19.81
N ASP A 96 -5.65 -8.66 -20.24
CA ASP A 96 -5.34 -7.69 -21.29
C ASP A 96 -4.22 -6.73 -20.86
N ALA A 97 -4.14 -6.41 -19.56
CA ALA A 97 -3.07 -5.61 -18.98
C ALA A 97 -2.85 -5.92 -17.50
N GLY A 98 -1.61 -5.94 -17.04
CA GLY A 98 -1.26 -6.07 -15.64
C GLY A 98 -1.32 -7.49 -15.07
N THR A 99 -1.54 -7.58 -13.77
CA THR A 99 -1.56 -8.83 -13.02
C THR A 99 -2.94 -9.46 -13.08
N PRO A 100 -3.09 -10.71 -13.57
CA PRO A 100 -4.37 -11.40 -13.67
C PRO A 100 -5.11 -11.49 -12.33
N ALA A 101 -6.43 -11.54 -12.37
CA ALA A 101 -7.35 -11.61 -11.24
C ALA A 101 -7.46 -10.35 -10.36
N LEU A 102 -6.72 -9.28 -10.66
CA LEU A 102 -6.87 -7.97 -10.01
C LEU A 102 -7.81 -7.07 -10.83
N SER A 103 -9.09 -7.09 -10.55
CA SER A 103 -10.20 -6.49 -11.34
C SER A 103 -10.42 -7.14 -12.71
N ASP A 104 -9.69 -8.18 -13.02
CA ASP A 104 -9.72 -8.96 -14.27
C ASP A 104 -10.20 -10.39 -14.03
N PRO A 105 -10.59 -11.12 -15.08
CA PRO A 105 -10.88 -12.55 -14.99
C PRO A 105 -9.63 -13.35 -14.58
N GLY A 106 -9.84 -14.62 -14.22
CA GLY A 106 -8.79 -15.59 -13.94
C GLY A 106 -8.83 -16.17 -12.53
N ALA A 107 -9.49 -15.51 -11.57
CA ALA A 107 -9.61 -16.03 -10.20
C ALA A 107 -10.36 -17.37 -10.17
N VAL A 108 -11.46 -17.49 -10.93
CA VAL A 108 -12.25 -18.72 -11.06
C VAL A 108 -11.43 -19.83 -11.71
N LEU A 109 -10.66 -19.51 -12.77
CA LEU A 109 -9.76 -20.46 -13.42
C LEU A 109 -8.69 -20.98 -12.44
N ALA A 110 -8.03 -20.06 -11.71
CA ALA A 110 -7.00 -20.41 -10.73
C ALA A 110 -7.55 -21.32 -9.63
N ALA A 111 -8.75 -21.00 -9.09
CA ALA A 111 -9.44 -21.83 -8.10
C ALA A 111 -9.80 -23.21 -8.65
N ALA A 112 -10.34 -23.28 -9.88
CA ALA A 112 -10.72 -24.54 -10.53
C ALA A 112 -9.49 -25.43 -10.80
N ALA A 113 -8.37 -24.86 -11.25
CA ALA A 113 -7.13 -25.58 -11.47
C ALA A 113 -6.55 -26.14 -10.16
N ALA A 114 -6.54 -25.34 -9.10
CA ALA A 114 -6.09 -25.76 -7.76
C ALA A 114 -7.00 -26.88 -7.20
N ALA A 115 -8.31 -26.74 -7.31
CA ALA A 115 -9.28 -27.76 -6.87
C ALA A 115 -9.13 -29.09 -7.62
N ALA A 116 -8.71 -29.04 -8.91
CA ALA A 116 -8.42 -30.23 -9.71
C ALA A 116 -6.99 -30.80 -9.46
N GLY A 117 -6.25 -30.29 -8.47
CA GLY A 117 -4.92 -30.78 -8.11
C GLY A 117 -3.78 -30.31 -9.03
N HIS A 118 -4.04 -29.36 -9.92
CA HIS A 118 -3.00 -28.79 -10.79
C HIS A 118 -2.23 -27.67 -10.09
N ARG A 119 -0.97 -27.52 -10.43
CA ARG A 119 -0.15 -26.39 -9.95
C ARG A 119 -0.63 -25.08 -10.54
N VAL A 120 -0.79 -24.07 -9.71
CA VAL A 120 -1.04 -22.70 -10.11
C VAL A 120 0.19 -21.88 -9.68
N LEU A 121 0.86 -21.26 -10.66
CA LEU A 121 2.16 -20.63 -10.47
C LEU A 121 2.07 -19.15 -10.86
N PRO A 122 2.44 -18.22 -9.96
CA PRO A 122 2.49 -16.81 -10.30
C PRO A 122 3.74 -16.48 -11.11
N VAL A 123 3.58 -15.63 -12.11
CA VAL A 123 4.67 -14.98 -12.83
C VAL A 123 4.54 -13.48 -12.60
N PRO A 124 5.20 -12.93 -11.56
CA PRO A 124 5.08 -11.53 -11.20
C PRO A 124 5.54 -10.61 -12.33
N GLY A 125 4.94 -9.44 -12.37
CA GLY A 125 5.26 -8.40 -13.35
C GLY A 125 4.52 -7.11 -13.04
N ALA A 126 4.15 -6.36 -14.08
CA ALA A 126 3.50 -5.08 -13.94
C ALA A 126 2.13 -5.19 -13.23
N SER A 127 1.88 -4.21 -12.38
CA SER A 127 0.60 -4.01 -11.69
C SER A 127 0.40 -2.52 -11.48
N SER A 128 -0.70 -1.99 -11.99
CA SER A 128 -1.04 -0.56 -11.84
C SER A 128 -1.28 -0.18 -10.37
N VAL A 129 -1.76 -1.12 -9.54
CA VAL A 129 -1.92 -0.95 -8.10
C VAL A 129 -0.57 -0.75 -7.42
N ALA A 130 0.39 -1.66 -7.66
CA ALA A 130 1.73 -1.57 -7.07
C ALA A 130 2.50 -0.36 -7.60
N ALA A 131 2.39 -0.07 -8.90
CA ALA A 131 3.01 1.11 -9.52
C ALA A 131 2.47 2.41 -8.91
N ALA A 132 1.15 2.55 -8.76
CA ALA A 132 0.55 3.72 -8.14
C ALA A 132 0.96 3.89 -6.67
N LEU A 133 0.95 2.82 -5.88
CA LEU A 133 1.38 2.85 -4.47
C LEU A 133 2.86 3.26 -4.34
N SER A 134 3.73 2.80 -5.25
CA SER A 134 5.17 3.10 -5.19
C SER A 134 5.48 4.59 -5.37
N VAL A 135 4.60 5.35 -6.04
CA VAL A 135 4.79 6.77 -6.33
C VAL A 135 3.84 7.69 -5.54
N ALA A 136 2.89 7.13 -4.80
CA ALA A 136 1.91 7.91 -4.05
C ALA A 136 2.53 8.72 -2.90
N GLY A 137 3.60 8.22 -2.27
CA GLY A 137 4.25 8.91 -1.15
C GLY A 137 3.40 8.95 0.13
N ASP A 138 2.49 7.98 0.32
CA ASP A 138 1.66 7.88 1.52
C ASP A 138 2.45 7.28 2.70
N ALA A 139 3.17 8.15 3.40
CA ALA A 139 4.03 7.77 4.53
C ALA A 139 3.23 7.41 5.81
N ALA A 140 1.95 7.80 5.89
CA ALA A 140 1.09 7.49 7.03
C ALA A 140 0.41 6.12 6.89
N GLY A 141 0.41 5.53 5.69
CA GLY A 141 -0.26 4.27 5.39
C GLY A 141 0.49 3.06 5.96
N ALA A 142 -0.05 2.44 7.00
CA ALA A 142 0.44 1.16 7.53
C ALA A 142 -0.03 -0.05 6.70
N GLY A 143 -0.96 0.14 5.77
CA GLY A 143 -1.52 -0.86 4.87
C GLY A 143 -2.41 -0.20 3.83
N HIS A 144 -2.86 -0.99 2.86
CA HIS A 144 -3.74 -0.46 1.82
C HIS A 144 -4.87 -1.43 1.50
N ARG A 145 -5.98 -0.89 1.04
CA ARG A 145 -7.11 -1.63 0.50
C ARG A 145 -7.26 -1.35 -0.99
N PHE A 146 -7.24 -2.41 -1.79
CA PHE A 146 -7.62 -2.31 -3.19
C PHE A 146 -9.14 -2.38 -3.31
N VAL A 147 -9.74 -1.31 -3.78
CA VAL A 147 -11.21 -1.15 -3.96
C VAL A 147 -11.64 -1.48 -5.38
N GLY A 148 -10.76 -1.20 -6.36
CA GLY A 148 -11.10 -1.34 -7.77
C GLY A 148 -12.05 -0.24 -8.25
N PHE A 149 -12.98 -0.57 -9.15
CA PHE A 149 -13.97 0.37 -9.68
C PHE A 149 -15.15 0.53 -8.73
N LEU A 150 -15.54 1.77 -8.45
CA LEU A 150 -16.77 2.04 -7.71
C LEU A 150 -18.01 1.71 -8.55
N PRO A 151 -19.14 1.35 -7.89
CA PRO A 151 -20.42 1.19 -8.55
C PRO A 151 -20.75 2.39 -9.44
N ALA A 152 -21.40 2.14 -10.57
CA ALA A 152 -21.61 3.19 -11.57
C ALA A 152 -22.57 4.29 -11.08
N ARG A 153 -23.59 3.96 -10.25
CA ARG A 153 -24.67 4.85 -9.83
C ARG A 153 -25.46 4.27 -8.65
N GLY A 154 -26.37 5.09 -8.10
CA GLY A 154 -27.34 4.67 -7.08
C GLY A 154 -26.76 4.61 -5.67
N GLY A 155 -27.56 4.10 -4.73
CA GLY A 155 -27.22 4.02 -3.32
C GLY A 155 -25.97 3.19 -3.02
N GLU A 156 -25.66 2.18 -3.86
CA GLU A 156 -24.40 1.43 -3.72
C GLU A 156 -23.16 2.31 -3.92
N ARG A 157 -23.22 3.25 -4.88
CA ARG A 157 -22.13 4.21 -5.09
C ARG A 157 -21.99 5.17 -3.93
N GLU A 158 -23.10 5.69 -3.43
CA GLU A 158 -23.13 6.60 -2.27
C GLU A 158 -22.57 5.91 -1.03
N ALA A 159 -22.99 4.67 -0.76
CA ALA A 159 -22.48 3.87 0.35
C ALA A 159 -20.97 3.60 0.20
N ALA A 160 -20.51 3.29 -1.03
CA ALA A 160 -19.09 3.06 -1.29
C ALA A 160 -18.24 4.33 -1.07
N LEU A 161 -18.74 5.51 -1.49
CA LEU A 161 -18.08 6.80 -1.26
C LEU A 161 -18.03 7.16 0.24
N ALA A 162 -19.11 6.93 0.98
CA ALA A 162 -19.13 7.13 2.42
C ALA A 162 -18.12 6.20 3.12
N ALA A 163 -18.05 4.92 2.71
CA ALA A 163 -17.08 3.97 3.23
C ALA A 163 -15.63 4.40 2.93
N LEU A 164 -15.37 4.92 1.71
CA LEU A 164 -14.05 5.46 1.35
C LEU A 164 -13.67 6.65 2.24
N ALA A 165 -14.59 7.57 2.46
CA ALA A 165 -14.33 8.78 3.26
C ALA A 165 -14.03 8.43 4.74
N ALA A 166 -14.70 7.40 5.28
CA ALA A 166 -14.56 6.97 6.66
C ALA A 166 -13.35 6.04 6.90
N ALA A 167 -12.83 5.38 5.85
CA ALA A 167 -11.75 4.42 6.01
C ALA A 167 -10.42 5.10 6.39
N ALA A 168 -9.77 4.61 7.43
CA ALA A 168 -8.50 5.18 7.90
C ALA A 168 -7.31 4.76 7.03
N GLU A 169 -7.36 3.57 6.43
CA GLU A 169 -6.29 3.01 5.59
C GLU A 169 -6.20 3.67 4.21
N THR A 170 -5.05 3.50 3.56
CA THR A 170 -4.86 3.86 2.15
C THR A 170 -5.83 3.07 1.25
N GLN A 171 -6.48 3.75 0.31
CA GLN A 171 -7.41 3.13 -0.63
C GLN A 171 -6.91 3.28 -2.06
N VAL A 172 -6.93 2.20 -2.84
CA VAL A 172 -6.55 2.23 -4.26
C VAL A 172 -7.78 1.94 -5.11
N LEU A 173 -8.09 2.88 -6.00
CA LEU A 173 -9.25 2.83 -6.89
C LEU A 173 -8.81 2.87 -8.35
N PHE A 174 -9.59 2.21 -9.20
CA PHE A 174 -9.57 2.43 -10.64
C PHE A 174 -10.73 3.30 -11.06
N GLU A 175 -10.52 4.14 -12.09
CA GLU A 175 -11.63 4.88 -12.67
C GLU A 175 -11.46 5.04 -14.18
N ALA A 176 -12.58 4.97 -14.88
CA ALA A 176 -12.64 5.16 -16.32
C ALA A 176 -12.60 6.66 -16.68
N PRO A 177 -12.04 7.03 -17.86
CA PRO A 177 -11.89 8.43 -18.25
C PRO A 177 -13.22 9.21 -18.31
N HIS A 178 -14.29 8.56 -18.71
CA HIS A 178 -15.62 9.18 -18.77
C HIS A 178 -16.30 9.37 -17.40
N ARG A 179 -15.68 8.86 -16.31
CA ARG A 179 -16.20 8.92 -14.93
C ARG A 179 -15.30 9.71 -13.99
N ILE A 180 -14.06 10.04 -14.39
CA ILE A 180 -13.06 10.63 -13.51
C ILE A 180 -13.47 12.00 -12.94
N GLU A 181 -14.09 12.86 -13.76
CA GLU A 181 -14.56 14.18 -13.30
C GLU A 181 -15.62 14.05 -12.21
N ARG A 182 -16.55 13.10 -12.39
CA ARG A 182 -17.58 12.81 -11.40
C ARG A 182 -16.97 12.28 -10.10
N LEU A 183 -16.04 11.31 -10.18
CA LEU A 183 -15.36 10.78 -8.99
C LEU A 183 -14.60 11.87 -8.24
N ALA A 184 -13.88 12.74 -8.95
CA ALA A 184 -13.16 13.87 -8.35
C ALA A 184 -14.10 14.83 -7.60
N ALA A 185 -15.26 15.17 -8.20
CA ALA A 185 -16.26 16.02 -7.56
C ALA A 185 -16.87 15.37 -6.30
N GLU A 186 -17.17 14.08 -6.37
CA GLU A 186 -17.72 13.31 -5.24
C GLU A 186 -16.71 13.21 -4.09
N LEU A 187 -15.42 12.96 -4.37
CA LEU A 187 -14.37 12.91 -3.36
C LEU A 187 -14.10 14.30 -2.75
N ALA A 188 -14.16 15.36 -3.56
CA ALA A 188 -14.03 16.74 -3.08
C ALA A 188 -15.14 17.11 -2.08
N GLN A 189 -16.32 16.51 -2.18
CA GLN A 189 -17.42 16.71 -1.24
C GLN A 189 -17.31 15.79 -0.01
N ALA A 190 -17.01 14.51 -0.24
CA ALA A 190 -17.02 13.49 0.82
C ALA A 190 -15.80 13.56 1.76
N ALA A 191 -14.63 13.94 1.22
CA ALA A 191 -13.37 13.96 1.96
C ALA A 191 -12.44 15.08 1.46
N PRO A 192 -12.83 16.37 1.54
CA PRO A 192 -12.14 17.49 0.87
C PRO A 192 -10.68 17.64 1.27
N GLN A 193 -10.35 17.41 2.53
CA GLN A 193 -9.00 17.57 3.06
C GLN A 193 -8.12 16.33 2.91
N ARG A 194 -8.70 15.19 2.50
CA ARG A 194 -7.94 13.96 2.34
C ARG A 194 -7.01 14.06 1.15
N THR A 195 -5.75 13.72 1.36
CA THR A 195 -4.77 13.68 0.28
C THR A 195 -5.10 12.56 -0.71
N ALA A 196 -5.02 12.87 -1.98
CA ALA A 196 -5.20 11.90 -3.06
C ALA A 196 -4.07 12.03 -4.08
N THR A 197 -3.49 10.91 -4.48
CA THR A 197 -2.56 10.83 -5.61
C THR A 197 -3.32 10.29 -6.81
N LEU A 198 -3.44 11.10 -7.85
CA LEU A 198 -3.99 10.71 -9.13
C LEU A 198 -2.86 10.28 -10.06
N CYS A 199 -2.84 9.02 -10.42
CA CYS A 199 -1.95 8.44 -11.41
C CYS A 199 -2.73 8.28 -12.72
N ARG A 200 -2.19 8.82 -13.80
CA ARG A 200 -2.80 8.76 -15.12
C ARG A 200 -1.80 8.22 -16.10
N GLU A 201 -2.22 7.28 -16.96
CA GLU A 201 -1.40 6.71 -18.04
C GLU A 201 -0.05 6.16 -17.53
N LEU A 202 -0.06 5.45 -16.38
CA LEU A 202 1.15 4.88 -15.79
C LEU A 202 1.94 4.04 -16.80
N THR A 203 3.25 4.22 -16.82
CA THR A 203 4.25 3.60 -17.71
C THR A 203 4.18 4.02 -19.18
N LYS A 204 3.16 4.82 -19.56
CA LYS A 204 2.98 5.30 -20.94
C LYS A 204 3.68 6.64 -21.18
N GLN A 205 3.77 7.05 -22.45
CA GLN A 205 4.44 8.29 -22.85
C GLN A 205 3.92 9.56 -22.14
N PHE A 206 2.63 9.59 -21.82
CA PHE A 206 1.99 10.76 -21.17
C PHE A 206 1.62 10.48 -19.71
N GLU A 207 2.48 9.70 -19.04
CA GLU A 207 2.35 9.44 -17.62
C GLU A 207 2.25 10.74 -16.82
N THR A 208 1.32 10.77 -15.89
CA THR A 208 1.15 11.89 -14.96
C THR A 208 0.85 11.35 -13.58
N VAL A 209 1.60 11.84 -12.59
CA VAL A 209 1.36 11.58 -11.17
C VAL A 209 1.25 12.92 -10.47
N VAL A 210 0.14 13.15 -9.78
CA VAL A 210 -0.10 14.37 -9.01
C VAL A 210 -0.72 14.04 -7.67
N THR A 211 -0.21 14.66 -6.62
CA THR A 211 -0.72 14.51 -5.26
C THR A 211 -1.31 15.83 -4.79
N LEU A 212 -2.60 15.82 -4.45
CA LEU A 212 -3.39 17.00 -4.11
C LEU A 212 -4.40 16.65 -3.00
N PRO A 213 -4.91 17.63 -2.22
CA PRO A 213 -6.15 17.46 -1.48
C PRO A 213 -7.30 17.12 -2.43
N ALA A 214 -8.20 16.24 -2.03
CA ALA A 214 -9.34 15.82 -2.86
C ALA A 214 -10.18 17.02 -3.35
N ALA A 215 -10.30 18.08 -2.54
CA ALA A 215 -10.97 19.32 -2.92
C ALA A 215 -10.37 20.00 -4.17
N ALA A 216 -9.09 19.78 -4.47
CA ALA A 216 -8.40 20.40 -5.59
C ALA A 216 -8.48 19.57 -6.89
N LEU A 217 -8.87 18.29 -6.82
CA LEU A 217 -8.93 17.40 -7.98
C LEU A 217 -9.82 17.92 -9.12
N PRO A 218 -11.05 18.45 -8.87
CA PRO A 218 -11.89 18.95 -9.95
C PRO A 218 -11.26 20.10 -10.74
N ALA A 219 -10.66 21.08 -10.04
CA ALA A 219 -10.01 22.22 -10.69
C ALA A 219 -8.77 21.76 -11.48
N TRP A 220 -7.99 20.81 -10.95
CA TRP A 220 -6.85 20.27 -11.66
C TRP A 220 -7.25 19.54 -12.94
N LEU A 221 -8.31 18.72 -12.92
CA LEU A 221 -8.83 18.04 -14.11
C LEU A 221 -9.39 19.02 -15.14
N ALA A 222 -10.07 20.09 -14.71
CA ALA A 222 -10.65 21.11 -15.59
C ALA A 222 -9.60 21.98 -16.30
N ALA A 223 -8.40 22.13 -15.73
CA ALA A 223 -7.35 23.00 -16.26
C ALA A 223 -6.78 22.54 -17.62
N ASP A 224 -6.89 21.24 -17.97
CA ASP A 224 -6.44 20.72 -19.27
C ASP A 224 -7.31 19.52 -19.68
N ALA A 225 -7.87 19.60 -20.91
CA ALA A 225 -8.71 18.54 -21.48
C ALA A 225 -7.98 17.16 -21.56
N ASN A 226 -6.66 17.14 -21.71
CA ASN A 226 -5.89 15.92 -21.76
C ASN A 226 -5.82 15.20 -20.40
N ARG A 227 -5.98 15.95 -19.29
CA ARG A 227 -6.00 15.37 -17.93
C ARG A 227 -7.21 14.48 -17.67
N ARG A 228 -8.23 14.53 -18.53
CA ARG A 228 -9.45 13.73 -18.45
C ARG A 228 -9.44 12.49 -19.33
N ARG A 229 -8.35 12.23 -20.05
CA ARG A 229 -8.19 11.11 -20.99
C ARG A 229 -7.21 10.08 -20.45
N GLY A 230 -7.39 8.84 -20.91
CA GLY A 230 -6.52 7.71 -20.54
C GLY A 230 -7.03 6.93 -19.35
N GLU A 231 -6.18 6.11 -18.75
CA GLU A 231 -6.48 5.22 -17.64
C GLU A 231 -6.03 5.84 -16.31
N PHE A 232 -6.83 5.66 -15.28
CA PHE A 232 -6.62 6.29 -13.99
C PHE A 232 -6.53 5.27 -12.86
N VAL A 233 -5.52 5.47 -12.02
CA VAL A 233 -5.45 4.89 -10.69
C VAL A 233 -5.42 6.04 -9.68
N LEU A 234 -6.32 6.00 -8.72
CA LEU A 234 -6.36 6.96 -7.62
C LEU A 234 -5.94 6.27 -6.34
N VAL A 235 -4.98 6.85 -5.63
CA VAL A 235 -4.58 6.46 -4.28
C VAL A 235 -5.12 7.52 -3.33
N LEU A 236 -6.13 7.16 -2.56
CA LEU A 236 -6.63 7.99 -1.46
C LEU A 236 -5.81 7.66 -0.22
N HIS A 237 -4.99 8.58 0.25
CA HIS A 237 -4.03 8.37 1.32
C HIS A 237 -4.70 7.99 2.64
N ALA A 238 -3.97 7.32 3.51
CA ALA A 238 -4.43 7.06 4.86
C ALA A 238 -4.82 8.37 5.57
N LEU A 239 -5.80 8.32 6.43
CA LEU A 239 -6.04 9.43 7.35
C LEU A 239 -4.85 9.51 8.30
N ALA A 240 -4.22 10.68 8.38
CA ALA A 240 -3.25 10.91 9.43
C ALA A 240 -3.96 10.66 10.77
N PRO A 241 -3.35 9.97 11.72
CA PRO A 241 -3.89 9.91 13.07
C PRO A 241 -4.22 11.33 13.49
N ALA A 242 -5.46 11.57 13.94
CA ALA A 242 -5.82 12.89 14.42
C ALA A 242 -4.77 13.29 15.46
N ALA A 243 -4.23 14.52 15.38
CA ALA A 243 -3.21 14.99 16.31
C ALA A 243 -3.69 14.89 17.78
N ALA A 244 -5.00 14.84 18.00
CA ALA A 244 -5.63 14.54 19.26
C ALA A 244 -5.50 13.06 19.69
N ASP A 245 -5.49 12.12 18.74
CA ASP A 245 -5.35 10.69 19.06
C ASP A 245 -3.91 10.25 19.25
N ALA A 246 -2.93 10.97 18.67
CA ALA A 246 -1.52 10.73 18.95
C ALA A 246 -1.11 11.13 20.38
N ALA A 247 -1.92 12.00 21.04
CA ALA A 247 -1.78 12.38 22.45
C ALA A 247 -2.78 11.64 23.38
N ALA A 248 -3.82 10.99 22.82
CA ALA A 248 -4.78 10.24 23.60
C ALA A 248 -4.20 8.88 23.99
N LEU A 249 -3.99 8.69 25.29
CA LEU A 249 -3.59 7.39 25.83
C LEU A 249 -4.72 6.37 25.59
N PRO A 250 -4.41 5.14 25.20
CA PRO A 250 -5.41 4.09 25.09
C PRO A 250 -6.23 3.99 26.38
N GLU A 251 -7.54 3.84 26.28
CA GLU A 251 -8.43 3.74 27.43
C GLU A 251 -8.01 2.64 28.41
N ALA A 252 -7.46 1.54 27.88
CA ALA A 252 -6.88 0.47 28.70
C ALA A 252 -5.66 0.94 29.49
N ALA A 253 -4.83 1.82 28.91
CA ALA A 253 -3.67 2.40 29.59
C ALA A 253 -4.09 3.39 30.68
N LEU A 254 -5.14 4.19 30.43
CA LEU A 254 -5.73 5.10 31.41
C LEU A 254 -6.31 4.33 32.60
N ARG A 255 -7.13 3.31 32.35
CA ARG A 255 -7.67 2.44 33.42
C ARG A 255 -6.58 1.75 34.24
N THR A 256 -5.48 1.36 33.60
CA THR A 256 -4.34 0.76 34.30
C THR A 256 -3.63 1.81 35.17
N LEU A 257 -3.43 3.01 34.64
CA LEU A 257 -2.83 4.13 35.37
C LEU A 257 -3.66 4.49 36.60
N ASP A 258 -4.98 4.65 36.45
CA ASP A 258 -5.89 5.03 37.55
C ASP A 258 -5.86 4.01 38.70
N ARG A 259 -5.90 2.70 38.37
CA ARG A 259 -5.81 1.64 39.39
C ARG A 259 -4.46 1.66 40.12
N LEU A 260 -3.37 1.91 39.39
CA LEU A 260 -2.04 1.96 40.00
C LEU A 260 -1.83 3.23 40.81
N LEU A 261 -2.45 4.37 40.46
CA LEU A 261 -2.37 5.62 41.20
C LEU A 261 -3.12 5.54 42.55
N ALA A 262 -4.13 4.67 42.65
CA ALA A 262 -4.86 4.43 43.91
C ALA A 262 -3.98 3.72 44.97
N GLU A 263 -2.98 2.94 44.53
CA GLU A 263 -2.18 2.07 45.43
C GLU A 263 -0.71 2.46 45.52
N LEU A 264 -0.19 3.24 44.54
CA LEU A 264 1.23 3.49 44.40
C LEU A 264 1.60 4.95 44.22
N PRO A 265 2.78 5.36 44.67
CA PRO A 265 3.30 6.69 44.35
C PRO A 265 3.37 6.96 42.88
N LEU A 266 3.06 8.21 42.43
CA LEU A 266 2.96 8.67 41.04
C LEU A 266 4.07 8.13 40.09
N LYS A 267 5.33 8.25 40.51
CA LYS A 267 6.47 7.78 39.68
C LYS A 267 6.47 6.26 39.47
N GLN A 268 6.01 5.50 40.46
CA GLN A 268 5.92 4.03 40.38
C GLN A 268 4.70 3.60 39.54
N ALA A 269 3.56 4.22 39.77
CA ALA A 269 2.32 4.00 39.00
C ALA A 269 2.54 4.22 37.51
N VAL A 270 3.12 5.36 37.13
CA VAL A 270 3.44 5.71 35.74
C VAL A 270 4.42 4.73 35.09
N ARG A 271 5.48 4.33 35.83
CA ARG A 271 6.44 3.36 35.33
C ARG A 271 5.80 2.00 35.04
N LEU A 272 4.96 1.52 35.95
CA LEU A 272 4.27 0.23 35.80
C LEU A 272 3.19 0.29 34.73
N ALA A 273 2.40 1.38 34.66
CA ALA A 273 1.41 1.58 33.62
C ALA A 273 2.06 1.59 32.22
N ALA A 274 3.20 2.25 32.05
CA ALA A 274 3.95 2.25 30.80
C ALA A 274 4.46 0.85 30.42
N ALA A 275 4.98 0.09 31.40
CA ALA A 275 5.48 -1.25 31.15
C ALA A 275 4.37 -2.25 30.79
N ILE A 276 3.17 -2.11 31.37
CA ILE A 276 2.01 -2.99 31.13
C ILE A 276 1.31 -2.65 29.82
N SER A 277 1.07 -1.34 29.56
CA SER A 277 0.28 -0.89 28.43
C SER A 277 1.07 -0.62 27.14
N GLY A 278 2.41 -0.50 27.24
CA GLY A 278 3.26 -0.04 26.13
C GLY A 278 3.09 1.45 25.77
N ALA A 279 2.28 2.19 26.51
CA ALA A 279 2.01 3.60 26.28
C ALA A 279 3.23 4.49 26.68
N PRO A 280 3.44 5.65 25.99
CA PRO A 280 4.55 6.53 26.28
C PRO A 280 4.54 7.05 27.71
N ARG A 281 5.64 6.87 28.44
CA ARG A 281 5.78 7.23 29.86
C ARG A 281 5.49 8.70 30.12
N ASN A 282 5.92 9.61 29.23
CA ASN A 282 5.71 11.04 29.39
C ASN A 282 4.21 11.41 29.31
N ALA A 283 3.48 10.82 28.35
CA ALA A 283 2.03 11.04 28.21
C ALA A 283 1.24 10.53 29.42
N LEU A 284 1.61 9.36 29.96
CA LEU A 284 1.05 8.82 31.20
C LEU A 284 1.37 9.72 32.41
N TYR A 285 2.56 10.29 32.47
CA TYR A 285 2.96 11.20 33.56
C TYR A 285 2.15 12.50 33.52
N GLU A 286 1.98 13.12 32.35
CA GLU A 286 1.16 14.32 32.18
C GLU A 286 -0.31 14.04 32.55
N GLN A 287 -0.83 12.89 32.16
CA GLN A 287 -2.19 12.50 32.54
C GLN A 287 -2.34 12.31 34.06
N ALA A 288 -1.36 11.66 34.70
CA ALA A 288 -1.39 11.45 36.14
C ALA A 288 -1.30 12.77 36.94
N LEU A 289 -0.61 13.80 36.40
CA LEU A 289 -0.59 15.14 37.00
C LEU A 289 -1.95 15.84 36.89
N ARG A 290 -2.64 15.72 35.74
CA ARG A 290 -3.99 16.29 35.57
C ARG A 290 -4.98 15.69 36.58
N HIS A 291 -4.95 14.37 36.77
CA HIS A 291 -5.81 13.70 37.79
C HIS A 291 -5.54 14.14 39.22
N ARG A 292 -4.32 14.61 39.53
CA ARG A 292 -4.02 15.18 40.88
C ARG A 292 -4.44 16.62 41.03
N GLY A 293 -4.42 17.42 39.95
CA GLY A 293 -4.83 18.82 39.98
C GLY A 293 -6.32 19.03 40.13
N ASP A 294 -7.15 18.06 39.73
CA ASP A 294 -8.60 18.12 39.87
C ASP A 294 -9.10 17.63 41.25
N GLY A 295 -8.21 17.16 42.13
CA GLY A 295 -8.56 16.60 43.47
C GLY A 295 -8.14 17.39 44.70
N ASP A 296 -7.42 18.52 44.55
CA ASP A 296 -6.80 19.27 45.65
C ASP A 296 -7.47 20.63 45.95
N ASP A 297 -8.77 20.79 45.74
CA ASP A 297 -9.52 21.98 46.12
C ASP A 297 -10.43 21.79 47.35
N ASP A 298 -10.11 20.85 48.25
CA ASP A 298 -10.79 20.84 49.55
C ASP A 298 -9.93 20.16 50.62
N ASP A 299 -9.05 20.90 51.28
CA ASP A 299 -8.90 20.86 52.74
C ASP A 299 -7.92 21.95 53.24
N GLY A 300 -8.40 22.77 54.19
CA GLY A 300 -7.76 23.92 54.76
C GLY A 300 -6.59 23.61 55.72
N SER A 301 -5.71 24.56 55.76
CA SER A 301 -4.59 24.84 56.69
C SER A 301 -4.79 24.42 58.17
N PRO A 302 -3.76 24.44 59.04
CA PRO A 302 -2.57 25.30 59.03
C PRO A 302 -1.23 24.70 59.59
N GLY A 303 -0.14 25.32 59.22
CA GLY A 303 0.99 25.74 60.08
C GLY A 303 1.91 24.66 60.65
N ASP A 304 3.18 24.69 60.23
CA ASP A 304 4.29 25.01 61.15
C ASP A 304 5.58 25.25 60.36
N SER A 305 6.18 26.35 60.76
CA SER A 305 7.49 26.81 60.44
C SER A 305 8.55 25.92 61.09
N ASP A 306 9.57 25.48 60.29
CA ASP A 306 10.92 25.42 60.82
C ASP A 306 11.92 25.61 59.69
N SER A 307 12.67 26.66 59.93
CA SER A 307 13.90 27.09 59.25
C SER A 307 15.05 26.19 59.66
N ASP A 308 15.80 25.64 58.69
CA ASP A 308 17.24 25.48 58.93
C ASP A 308 18.02 25.70 57.60
N SER A 309 18.82 26.72 57.69
CA SER A 309 19.86 27.10 56.81
C SER A 309 21.09 26.21 57.03
N ASP A 310 21.65 25.64 55.98
CA ASP A 310 23.09 25.45 55.94
C ASP A 310 23.68 25.64 54.53
N SER A 311 24.49 26.62 54.49
CA SER A 311 25.44 26.97 53.43
C SER A 311 26.61 25.99 53.48
N ASP A 312 27.03 25.44 52.37
CA ASP A 312 28.49 25.32 52.17
C ASP A 312 28.90 25.43 50.72
N SER A 313 29.92 26.22 50.56
CA SER A 313 30.67 26.63 49.41
C SER A 313 31.73 25.60 49.00
N GLY A 314 31.97 25.42 47.73
CA GLY A 314 33.12 24.63 47.26
C GLY A 314 33.42 24.83 45.78
N ALA A 315 34.35 25.71 45.54
CA ALA A 315 34.95 26.07 44.26
C ALA A 315 35.89 24.97 43.69
N GLY A 316 36.13 25.04 42.40
CA GLY A 316 37.33 24.43 41.75
C GLY A 316 37.06 24.07 40.30
N ALA A 317 37.30 24.94 39.37
CA ALA A 317 38.49 25.14 38.54
C ALA A 317 38.81 23.96 37.58
N GLY A 318 38.70 24.23 36.27
CA GLY A 318 39.81 24.26 35.36
C GLY A 318 40.04 23.02 34.49
N GLY A 319 40.16 23.22 33.20
CA GLY A 319 40.82 22.27 32.33
C GLY A 319 40.43 22.34 30.87
N SER A 320 41.03 23.28 30.20
CA SER A 320 41.14 23.37 28.73
C SER A 320 41.97 22.23 28.14
N GLY A 321 41.65 21.81 26.93
CA GLY A 321 42.48 20.87 26.15
C GLY A 321 41.98 20.72 24.71
N SER A 322 42.54 21.54 23.86
CA SER A 322 42.56 21.50 22.40
C SER A 322 43.32 20.30 21.87
N GLY A 323 42.96 19.80 20.72
CA GLY A 323 43.81 18.86 19.94
C GLY A 323 43.13 18.49 18.61
N ALA A 324 43.52 19.21 17.57
CA ALA A 324 43.39 18.86 16.18
C ALA A 324 44.44 17.81 15.79
N ASP A 325 44.16 16.98 14.80
CA ASP A 325 44.98 16.50 13.68
C ASP A 325 44.21 15.39 12.98
N ASP A 326 43.81 15.51 11.72
CA ASP A 326 44.53 15.49 10.46
C ASP A 326 45.28 14.16 10.23
N SER A 327 44.81 13.38 9.26
CA SER A 327 45.61 12.73 8.23
C SER A 327 44.78 11.75 7.37
N ALA A 328 44.62 12.10 6.18
CA ALA A 328 44.65 11.50 4.89
C ALA A 328 45.59 10.28 4.75
N CYS A 329 45.13 9.22 4.04
CA CYS A 329 45.92 8.35 3.13
C CYS A 329 44.95 7.50 2.30
N ARG A 330 44.75 7.75 1.03
CA ARG A 330 45.40 7.27 -0.23
C ARG A 330 45.45 5.76 -0.38
N ARG A 331 44.70 5.32 -1.44
CA ARG A 331 45.08 4.54 -2.64
C ARG A 331 45.67 3.15 -2.44
N ASP A 332 45.12 2.21 -3.14
CA ASP A 332 45.42 1.44 -4.37
C ASP A 332 44.74 0.09 -4.21
N GLY A 333 44.05 -0.51 -5.15
CA GLY A 333 44.51 -1.00 -6.42
C GLY A 333 44.33 -2.51 -6.47
N GLY A 334 43.48 -3.04 -7.36
CA GLY A 334 43.31 -4.44 -7.62
C GLY A 334 42.03 -4.67 -8.44
#